data_ca4c281f8b66961b505fa5f4a3c6576e
#
_entry.id   ca4c281f8b66961b505fa5f4a3c6576e
#
_cell.length_a   1.000
_cell.length_b   1.000
_cell.length_c   1.000
_cell.angle_alpha   90.00
_cell.angle_beta   90.00
_cell.angle_gamma   90.00
#
_symmetry.space_group_name_H-M   'P 1'
#
loop_
_entity.id
_entity.type
_entity.pdbx_description
1 polymer ?
#
loop_
_entity_poly.entity_id
_entity_poly.type
_entity_poly.pdbx_seq_one_letter_code
_entity_poly.pdbx_strand_id
1 'polypeptide(L)'
;MSKPDFTTLTRENIVAFLGDIFERCGDEEYLGEPVTMAQHMLQGATLAEQNGLDEEIIVGALLHDIGHFTSEFGTFSMNDTQDRYHEEAGAEVLSGFFPSVITDCVRYHVAAKRYLCATKPDYFNRLSEASVHSLNLQGGPMDPEEVTEFEKNPNLKKIIQVRYLDEAGKQPEMETPDFWHFAPMVQRIVDKHLIAEL
;
A
#
# COMPACT_ATOMS: atom_id res chain seq x y z
N MET A 1 6.07 3.88 21.23
CA MET A 1 7.13 4.57 20.45
C MET A 1 6.66 5.99 20.19
N SER A 2 7.56 7.00 20.15
CA SER A 2 7.18 8.36 19.78
C SER A 2 6.79 8.38 18.29
N LYS A 3 5.72 9.12 17.94
CA LYS A 3 5.32 9.36 16.54
C LYS A 3 6.55 9.82 15.73
N PRO A 4 6.84 9.23 14.58
CA PRO A 4 7.91 9.72 13.72
C PRO A 4 7.68 11.20 13.38
N ASP A 5 8.72 12.03 13.46
CA ASP A 5 8.63 13.43 13.06
C ASP A 5 8.81 13.54 11.54
N PHE A 6 7.69 13.66 10.82
CA PHE A 6 7.68 13.81 9.36
C PHE A 6 7.98 15.24 8.89
N THR A 7 8.06 16.22 9.80
CA THR A 7 8.31 17.62 9.44
C THR A 7 9.72 17.85 8.89
N THR A 8 10.64 16.90 9.09
CA THR A 8 12.03 16.94 8.59
C THR A 8 12.20 16.25 7.24
N LEU A 9 11.14 15.68 6.67
CA LEU A 9 11.21 15.02 5.36
C LEU A 9 11.36 16.05 4.25
N THR A 10 12.24 15.74 3.31
CA THR A 10 12.52 16.53 2.11
C THR A 10 12.65 15.62 0.89
N ARG A 11 12.69 16.21 -0.30
CA ARG A 11 12.96 15.50 -1.56
C ARG A 11 14.24 14.65 -1.50
N GLU A 12 15.26 15.14 -0.83
CA GLU A 12 16.59 14.52 -0.77
C GLU A 12 16.63 13.34 0.21
N ASN A 13 15.72 13.29 1.21
CA ASN A 13 15.79 12.28 2.25
C ASN A 13 14.59 11.33 2.30
N ILE A 14 13.49 11.60 1.58
CA ILE A 14 12.29 10.75 1.61
C ILE A 14 12.56 9.30 1.21
N VAL A 15 13.39 9.07 0.17
CA VAL A 15 13.72 7.72 -0.29
C VAL A 15 14.56 6.97 0.74
N ALA A 16 15.54 7.66 1.35
CA ALA A 16 16.34 7.08 2.43
C ALA A 16 15.47 6.76 3.67
N PHE A 17 14.53 7.63 4.00
CA PHE A 17 13.56 7.39 5.07
C PHE A 17 12.71 6.15 4.82
N LEU A 18 12.18 5.98 3.60
CA LEU A 18 11.41 4.80 3.23
C LEU A 18 12.27 3.53 3.31
N GLY A 19 13.50 3.56 2.78
CA GLY A 19 14.43 2.43 2.85
C GLY A 19 14.75 2.01 4.30
N ASP A 20 14.98 2.99 5.18
CA ASP A 20 15.21 2.76 6.62
C ASP A 20 13.99 2.08 7.31
N ILE A 21 12.76 2.40 6.89
CA ILE A 21 11.56 1.69 7.36
C ILE A 21 11.61 0.22 6.96
N PHE A 22 11.88 -0.09 5.69
CA PHE A 22 11.97 -1.48 5.22
C PHE A 22 13.05 -2.27 5.96
N GLU A 23 14.21 -1.66 6.23
CA GLU A 23 15.31 -2.31 6.94
C GLU A 23 15.02 -2.55 8.43
N ARG A 24 14.38 -1.60 9.12
CA ARG A 24 14.17 -1.68 10.57
C ARG A 24 12.89 -2.36 11.00
N CYS A 25 11.84 -2.23 10.20
CA CYS A 25 10.49 -2.66 10.55
C CYS A 25 9.96 -3.75 9.61
N GLY A 26 10.64 -4.03 8.52
CA GLY A 26 10.17 -4.94 7.49
C GLY A 26 10.02 -6.39 7.92
N ASP A 27 10.70 -6.81 9.00
CA ASP A 27 10.61 -8.16 9.56
C ASP A 27 9.36 -8.38 10.46
N GLU A 28 8.52 -7.36 10.66
CA GLU A 28 7.28 -7.52 11.40
C GLU A 28 6.33 -8.48 10.67
N GLU A 29 5.62 -9.31 11.44
CA GLU A 29 4.63 -10.25 10.91
C GLU A 29 3.49 -9.50 10.20
N TYR A 30 3.10 -9.98 9.03
CA TYR A 30 1.96 -9.46 8.26
C TYR A 30 0.68 -10.20 8.62
N LEU A 31 -0.04 -9.75 9.63
CA LEU A 31 -1.45 -10.09 9.92
C LEU A 31 -1.81 -11.59 9.96
N GLY A 32 -0.90 -12.46 10.41
CA GLY A 32 -1.12 -13.90 10.36
C GLY A 32 -0.96 -14.50 8.97
N GLU A 33 -0.48 -13.73 8.00
CA GLU A 33 -0.03 -14.22 6.70
C GLU A 33 1.38 -14.85 6.84
N PRO A 34 1.74 -15.78 5.95
CA PRO A 34 3.03 -16.49 6.05
C PRO A 34 4.21 -15.68 5.48
N VAL A 35 4.14 -14.36 5.50
CA VAL A 35 5.16 -13.40 5.01
C VAL A 35 5.33 -12.26 5.99
N THR A 36 6.47 -11.56 5.93
CA THR A 36 6.66 -10.31 6.68
C THR A 36 6.07 -9.12 5.91
N MET A 37 5.93 -7.97 6.59
CA MET A 37 5.46 -6.74 5.98
C MET A 37 6.33 -6.31 4.79
N ALA A 38 7.67 -6.37 4.92
CA ALA A 38 8.55 -6.05 3.80
C ALA A 38 8.40 -7.07 2.66
N GLN A 39 8.37 -8.36 2.96
CA GLN A 39 8.16 -9.39 1.94
C GLN A 39 6.86 -9.16 1.17
N HIS A 40 5.77 -8.84 1.86
CA HIS A 40 4.49 -8.54 1.23
C HIS A 40 4.59 -7.38 0.23
N MET A 41 5.08 -6.23 0.67
CA MET A 41 5.21 -5.04 -0.19
C MET A 41 6.20 -5.24 -1.34
N LEU A 42 7.36 -5.87 -1.08
CA LEU A 42 8.37 -6.17 -2.10
C LEU A 42 7.87 -7.17 -3.12
N GLN A 43 7.08 -8.17 -2.72
CA GLN A 43 6.46 -9.13 -3.64
C GLN A 43 5.47 -8.43 -4.58
N GLY A 44 4.61 -7.56 -4.06
CA GLY A 44 3.70 -6.77 -4.88
C GLY A 44 4.43 -5.94 -5.94
N ALA A 45 5.50 -5.24 -5.55
CA ALA A 45 6.34 -4.47 -6.47
C ALA A 45 7.07 -5.35 -7.50
N THR A 46 7.64 -6.47 -7.06
CA THR A 46 8.35 -7.42 -7.93
C THR A 46 7.41 -8.03 -8.98
N LEU A 47 6.21 -8.43 -8.56
CA LEU A 47 5.19 -8.95 -9.49
C LEU A 47 4.77 -7.89 -10.51
N ALA A 48 4.63 -6.63 -10.08
CA ALA A 48 4.33 -5.51 -10.98
C ALA A 48 5.44 -5.32 -12.02
N GLU A 49 6.69 -5.31 -11.58
CA GLU A 49 7.88 -5.16 -12.45
C GLU A 49 7.99 -6.32 -13.45
N GLN A 50 7.87 -7.57 -12.99
CA GLN A 50 7.92 -8.77 -13.85
C GLN A 50 6.81 -8.80 -14.91
N ASN A 51 5.65 -8.20 -14.61
CA ASN A 51 4.54 -8.06 -15.56
C ASN A 51 4.66 -6.81 -16.46
N GLY A 52 5.75 -6.04 -16.36
CA GLY A 52 5.99 -4.85 -17.18
C GLY A 52 4.96 -3.74 -16.96
N LEU A 53 4.45 -3.59 -15.73
CA LEU A 53 3.51 -2.53 -15.38
C LEU A 53 4.23 -1.18 -15.22
N ASP A 54 3.44 -0.09 -15.26
CA ASP A 54 3.96 1.27 -15.13
C ASP A 54 4.69 1.48 -13.78
N GLU A 55 5.75 2.33 -13.77
CA GLU A 55 6.50 2.69 -12.56
C GLU A 55 5.59 3.14 -11.41
N GLU A 56 4.49 3.84 -11.70
CA GLU A 56 3.52 4.29 -10.69
C GLU A 56 2.78 3.13 -10.01
N ILE A 57 2.52 2.03 -10.75
CA ILE A 57 1.90 0.83 -10.18
C ILE A 57 2.92 0.06 -9.35
N ILE A 58 4.17 -0.05 -9.82
CA ILE A 58 5.27 -0.71 -9.09
C ILE A 58 5.48 0.00 -7.75
N VAL A 59 5.62 1.33 -7.76
CA VAL A 59 5.84 2.11 -6.54
C VAL A 59 4.58 2.17 -5.67
N GLY A 60 3.39 2.22 -6.27
CA GLY A 60 2.13 2.10 -5.54
C GLY A 60 2.02 0.78 -4.78
N ALA A 61 2.38 -0.35 -5.41
CA ALA A 61 2.42 -1.66 -4.76
C ALA A 61 3.53 -1.75 -3.70
N LEU A 62 4.70 -1.14 -3.94
CA LEU A 62 5.80 -1.08 -2.98
C LEU A 62 5.42 -0.35 -1.68
N LEU A 63 4.56 0.65 -1.75
CA LEU A 63 4.30 1.57 -0.64
C LEU A 63 2.87 1.47 -0.06
N HIS A 64 1.99 0.60 -0.60
CA HIS A 64 0.58 0.61 -0.24
C HIS A 64 0.31 0.43 1.26
N ASP A 65 1.12 -0.37 1.94
CA ASP A 65 0.99 -0.68 3.37
C ASP A 65 2.00 0.09 4.26
N ILE A 66 2.73 1.08 3.73
CA ILE A 66 3.72 1.86 4.49
C ILE A 66 3.12 2.52 5.74
N GLY A 67 1.83 2.77 5.73
CA GLY A 67 1.11 3.37 6.85
C GLY A 67 1.09 2.53 8.13
N HIS A 68 1.29 1.23 8.04
CA HIS A 68 1.48 0.40 9.23
C HIS A 68 2.68 0.84 10.07
N PHE A 69 3.71 1.40 9.46
CA PHE A 69 4.92 1.88 10.13
C PHE A 69 4.89 3.38 10.41
N THR A 70 4.01 4.13 9.77
CA THR A 70 3.92 5.59 9.90
C THR A 70 2.75 6.04 10.75
N SER A 71 1.78 5.16 11.04
CA SER A 71 0.65 5.46 11.93
C SER A 71 1.07 5.42 13.42
N GLU A 72 0.37 6.19 14.24
CA GLU A 72 0.53 6.16 15.70
C GLU A 72 -0.01 4.87 16.35
N PHE A 73 -0.81 4.09 15.62
CA PHE A 73 -1.46 2.88 16.10
C PHE A 73 -0.63 1.61 15.85
N GLY A 74 0.49 1.71 15.12
CA GLY A 74 1.36 0.58 14.78
C GLY A 74 0.72 -0.43 13.84
N THR A 75 1.33 -1.61 13.76
CA THR A 75 0.89 -2.70 12.90
C THR A 75 -0.42 -3.31 13.40
N PHE A 76 -1.31 -3.68 12.49
CA PHE A 76 -2.59 -4.34 12.76
C PHE A 76 -2.38 -5.74 13.35
N SER A 77 -3.30 -6.20 14.19
CA SER A 77 -3.30 -7.54 14.80
C SER A 77 -4.61 -8.27 14.55
N MET A 78 -4.58 -9.60 14.41
CA MET A 78 -5.79 -10.43 14.31
C MET A 78 -6.73 -10.30 15.54
N ASN A 79 -6.25 -9.75 16.65
CA ASN A 79 -7.05 -9.45 17.84
C ASN A 79 -7.65 -8.03 17.81
N ASP A 80 -7.37 -7.23 16.79
CA ASP A 80 -7.94 -5.89 16.70
C ASP A 80 -9.46 -5.95 16.48
N THR A 81 -10.15 -5.04 17.11
CA THR A 81 -11.62 -4.89 17.04
C THR A 81 -12.02 -3.60 16.33
N GLN A 82 -11.05 -2.79 15.88
CA GLN A 82 -11.27 -1.52 15.20
C GLN A 82 -10.30 -1.37 14.04
N ASP A 83 -10.73 -0.67 12.99
CA ASP A 83 -9.88 -0.24 11.91
C ASP A 83 -8.87 0.79 12.40
N ARG A 84 -7.63 0.72 11.89
CA ARG A 84 -6.53 1.62 12.28
C ARG A 84 -6.20 2.67 11.24
N TYR A 85 -6.90 2.67 10.10
CA TYR A 85 -6.75 3.66 9.01
C TYR A 85 -5.30 3.84 8.56
N HIS A 86 -4.54 2.72 8.44
CA HIS A 86 -3.14 2.76 8.00
C HIS A 86 -3.00 3.35 6.60
N GLU A 87 -3.98 3.13 5.73
CA GLU A 87 -4.05 3.65 4.38
C GLU A 87 -4.03 5.20 4.35
N GLU A 88 -4.74 5.85 5.27
CA GLU A 88 -4.72 7.31 5.39
C GLU A 88 -3.37 7.80 5.93
N ALA A 89 -2.84 7.15 6.95
CA ALA A 89 -1.54 7.52 7.54
C ALA A 89 -0.41 7.41 6.51
N GLY A 90 -0.40 6.35 5.70
CA GLY A 90 0.59 6.17 4.63
C GLY A 90 0.46 7.24 3.55
N ALA A 91 -0.76 7.48 3.07
CA ALA A 91 -1.01 8.49 2.04
C ALA A 91 -0.67 9.91 2.52
N GLU A 92 -0.92 10.26 3.79
CA GLU A 92 -0.58 11.57 4.34
C GLU A 92 0.92 11.82 4.32
N VAL A 93 1.73 10.86 4.75
CA VAL A 93 3.20 10.97 4.74
C VAL A 93 3.75 11.14 3.32
N LEU A 94 3.15 10.47 2.35
CA LEU A 94 3.61 10.49 0.96
C LEU A 94 3.10 11.72 0.15
N SER A 95 2.02 12.37 0.58
CA SER A 95 1.30 13.39 -0.21
C SER A 95 2.14 14.60 -0.62
N GLY A 96 3.17 14.96 0.16
CA GLY A 96 4.08 16.07 -0.15
C GLY A 96 5.21 15.71 -1.14
N PHE A 97 5.33 14.44 -1.54
CA PHE A 97 6.48 13.96 -2.31
C PHE A 97 6.10 13.18 -3.57
N PHE A 98 4.89 12.63 -3.60
CA PHE A 98 4.43 11.73 -4.66
C PHE A 98 3.18 12.26 -5.36
N PRO A 99 3.03 11.99 -6.67
CA PRO A 99 1.83 12.36 -7.41
C PRO A 99 0.59 11.62 -6.86
N SER A 100 -0.59 12.22 -7.08
CA SER A 100 -1.87 11.70 -6.60
C SER A 100 -2.12 10.24 -6.95
N VAL A 101 -1.63 9.77 -8.10
CA VAL A 101 -1.78 8.36 -8.50
C VAL A 101 -1.13 7.39 -7.51
N ILE A 102 0.03 7.74 -6.94
CA ILE A 102 0.71 6.92 -5.92
C ILE A 102 -0.04 7.02 -4.58
N THR A 103 -0.33 8.25 -4.14
CA THR A 103 -1.01 8.45 -2.86
C THR A 103 -2.44 7.89 -2.87
N ASP A 104 -3.11 7.88 -4.02
CA ASP A 104 -4.41 7.22 -4.19
C ASP A 104 -4.29 5.70 -4.13
N CYS A 105 -3.25 5.10 -4.72
CA CYS A 105 -3.00 3.66 -4.57
C CYS A 105 -2.84 3.27 -3.10
N VAL A 106 -2.13 4.08 -2.31
CA VAL A 106 -1.95 3.86 -0.86
C VAL A 106 -3.27 4.11 -0.11
N ARG A 107 -3.92 5.25 -0.32
CA ARG A 107 -5.15 5.66 0.40
C ARG A 107 -6.32 4.72 0.13
N TYR A 108 -6.44 4.22 -1.09
CA TYR A 108 -7.65 3.52 -1.53
C TYR A 108 -7.47 2.02 -1.76
N HIS A 109 -6.33 1.38 -1.39
CA HIS A 109 -6.20 -0.07 -1.56
C HIS A 109 -7.21 -0.85 -0.70
N VAL A 110 -7.53 -0.34 0.52
CA VAL A 110 -8.60 -0.88 1.38
C VAL A 110 -9.97 -0.70 0.73
N ALA A 111 -10.26 0.49 0.23
CA ALA A 111 -11.49 0.77 -0.50
C ALA A 111 -11.62 -0.11 -1.76
N ALA A 112 -10.51 -0.37 -2.48
CA ALA A 112 -10.49 -1.28 -3.61
C ALA A 112 -10.83 -2.73 -3.24
N LYS A 113 -10.40 -3.21 -2.07
CA LYS A 113 -10.83 -4.51 -1.53
C LYS A 113 -12.34 -4.56 -1.34
N ARG A 114 -12.92 -3.56 -0.68
CA ARG A 114 -14.36 -3.42 -0.45
C ARG A 114 -15.15 -3.35 -1.77
N TYR A 115 -14.64 -2.56 -2.73
CA TYR A 115 -15.20 -2.43 -4.07
C TYR A 115 -15.22 -3.75 -4.84
N LEU A 116 -14.08 -4.47 -4.86
CA LEU A 116 -13.99 -5.75 -5.57
C LEU A 116 -14.88 -6.81 -4.93
N CYS A 117 -15.02 -6.84 -3.61
CA CYS A 117 -15.97 -7.72 -2.93
C CYS A 117 -17.43 -7.42 -3.31
N ALA A 118 -17.78 -6.16 -3.57
CA ALA A 118 -19.11 -5.76 -4.00
C ALA A 118 -19.40 -6.05 -5.48
N THR A 119 -18.39 -5.87 -6.35
CA THR A 119 -18.59 -5.85 -7.81
C THR A 119 -18.11 -7.11 -8.55
N LYS A 120 -17.29 -7.94 -7.91
CA LYS A 120 -16.70 -9.16 -8.49
C LYS A 120 -17.07 -10.39 -7.64
N PRO A 121 -18.06 -11.19 -8.04
CA PRO A 121 -18.60 -12.29 -7.20
C PRO A 121 -17.55 -13.28 -6.70
N ASP A 122 -16.51 -13.57 -7.51
CA ASP A 122 -15.48 -14.54 -7.15
C ASP A 122 -14.32 -13.95 -6.35
N TYR A 123 -14.28 -12.62 -6.17
CA TYR A 123 -13.15 -11.98 -5.50
C TYR A 123 -13.11 -12.30 -4.00
N PHE A 124 -14.27 -12.22 -3.34
CA PHE A 124 -14.38 -12.52 -1.91
C PHE A 124 -13.87 -13.94 -1.57
N ASN A 125 -14.15 -14.92 -2.45
CA ASN A 125 -13.74 -16.30 -2.25
C ASN A 125 -12.21 -16.55 -2.34
N ARG A 126 -11.46 -15.53 -2.79
CA ARG A 126 -9.98 -15.60 -2.92
C ARG A 126 -9.27 -14.94 -1.75
N LEU A 127 -9.99 -14.20 -0.90
CA LEU A 127 -9.40 -13.52 0.24
C LEU A 127 -8.88 -14.53 1.27
N SER A 128 -7.72 -14.26 1.84
CA SER A 128 -7.22 -14.97 3.02
C SER A 128 -8.11 -14.70 4.24
N GLU A 129 -7.98 -15.52 5.29
CA GLU A 129 -8.70 -15.32 6.54
C GLU A 129 -8.38 -13.93 7.16
N ALA A 130 -7.13 -13.49 7.09
CA ALA A 130 -6.70 -12.16 7.54
C ALA A 130 -7.36 -11.04 6.72
N SER A 131 -7.42 -11.19 5.38
CA SER A 131 -8.10 -10.24 4.50
C SER A 131 -9.61 -10.18 4.76
N VAL A 132 -10.26 -11.30 5.06
CA VAL A 132 -11.69 -11.34 5.44
C VAL A 132 -11.91 -10.68 6.79
N HIS A 133 -11.03 -10.95 7.77
CA HIS A 133 -11.10 -10.32 9.09
C HIS A 133 -10.98 -8.79 8.97
N SER A 134 -9.96 -8.29 8.30
CA SER A 134 -9.77 -6.86 8.09
C SER A 134 -10.91 -6.22 7.27
N LEU A 135 -11.44 -6.91 6.25
CA LEU A 135 -12.62 -6.44 5.50
C LEU A 135 -13.82 -6.17 6.42
N ASN A 136 -14.08 -7.07 7.38
CA ASN A 136 -15.19 -6.91 8.32
C ASN A 136 -15.00 -5.70 9.24
N LEU A 137 -13.76 -5.43 9.70
CA LEU A 137 -13.45 -4.25 10.49
C LEU A 137 -13.57 -2.94 9.69
N GLN A 138 -13.29 -3.01 8.38
CA GLN A 138 -13.33 -1.90 7.43
C GLN A 138 -14.71 -1.64 6.83
N GLY A 139 -15.77 -2.22 7.39
CA GLY A 139 -17.17 -1.97 6.99
C GLY A 139 -17.74 -2.94 5.96
N GLY A 140 -17.00 -4.01 5.60
CA GLY A 140 -17.47 -5.01 4.63
C GLY A 140 -17.44 -4.54 3.17
N PRO A 141 -18.10 -5.26 2.25
CA PRO A 141 -18.25 -4.83 0.85
C PRO A 141 -18.92 -3.46 0.74
N MET A 142 -18.57 -2.68 -0.29
CA MET A 142 -19.20 -1.40 -0.55
C MET A 142 -20.69 -1.56 -0.87
N ASP A 143 -21.50 -0.59 -0.45
CA ASP A 143 -22.87 -0.45 -0.93
C ASP A 143 -22.90 0.20 -2.35
N PRO A 144 -24.06 0.24 -3.03
CA PRO A 144 -24.15 0.80 -4.39
C PRO A 144 -23.80 2.29 -4.50
N GLU A 145 -23.99 3.08 -3.45
CA GLU A 145 -23.66 4.51 -3.44
C GLU A 145 -22.14 4.69 -3.32
N GLU A 146 -21.51 3.95 -2.41
CA GLU A 146 -20.05 3.88 -2.25
C GLU A 146 -19.37 3.43 -3.56
N VAL A 147 -19.90 2.40 -4.24
CA VAL A 147 -19.39 1.93 -5.54
C VAL A 147 -19.43 3.06 -6.56
N THR A 148 -20.59 3.73 -6.69
CA THR A 148 -20.77 4.83 -7.66
C THR A 148 -19.82 5.99 -7.39
N GLU A 149 -19.55 6.32 -6.13
CA GLU A 149 -18.62 7.38 -5.76
C GLU A 149 -17.16 6.97 -6.01
N PHE A 150 -16.79 5.75 -5.64
CA PHE A 150 -15.44 5.24 -5.85
C PHE A 150 -15.05 5.14 -7.33
N GLU A 151 -16.02 4.82 -8.20
CA GLU A 151 -15.82 4.76 -9.66
C GLU A 151 -15.48 6.11 -10.31
N LYS A 152 -15.69 7.24 -9.61
CA LYS A 152 -15.30 8.56 -10.10
C LYS A 152 -13.82 8.87 -9.92
N ASN A 153 -13.08 8.07 -9.15
CA ASN A 153 -11.66 8.30 -8.94
C ASN A 153 -10.89 8.15 -10.26
N PRO A 154 -10.16 9.19 -10.71
CA PRO A 154 -9.42 9.17 -11.98
C PRO A 154 -8.33 8.09 -12.01
N ASN A 155 -7.84 7.64 -10.85
CA ASN A 155 -6.79 6.64 -10.70
C ASN A 155 -7.34 5.23 -10.44
N LEU A 156 -8.67 5.03 -10.48
CA LEU A 156 -9.35 3.78 -10.14
C LEU A 156 -8.69 2.52 -10.73
N LYS A 157 -8.33 2.59 -12.02
CA LYS A 157 -7.72 1.44 -12.70
C LYS A 157 -6.40 1.02 -12.04
N LYS A 158 -5.54 1.98 -11.69
CA LYS A 158 -4.24 1.70 -11.05
C LYS A 158 -4.42 1.25 -9.59
N ILE A 159 -5.35 1.85 -8.87
CA ILE A 159 -5.73 1.44 -7.52
C ILE A 159 -6.15 -0.05 -7.49
N ILE A 160 -7.01 -0.45 -8.43
CA ILE A 160 -7.45 -1.86 -8.54
C ILE A 160 -6.28 -2.78 -8.92
N GLN A 161 -5.37 -2.35 -9.80
CA GLN A 161 -4.18 -3.13 -10.13
C GLN A 161 -3.28 -3.34 -8.91
N VAL A 162 -3.03 -2.28 -8.12
CA VAL A 162 -2.28 -2.39 -6.86
C VAL A 162 -3.00 -3.34 -5.90
N ARG A 163 -4.33 -3.28 -5.78
CA ARG A 163 -5.07 -4.23 -4.94
C ARG A 163 -4.90 -5.69 -5.35
N TYR A 164 -4.86 -5.99 -6.65
CA TYR A 164 -4.59 -7.35 -7.10
C TYR A 164 -3.15 -7.80 -6.80
N LEU A 165 -2.18 -6.89 -6.85
CA LEU A 165 -0.79 -7.16 -6.48
C LEU A 165 -0.63 -7.38 -4.98
N ASP A 166 -1.34 -6.61 -4.14
CA ASP A 166 -1.45 -6.79 -2.70
C ASP A 166 -1.95 -8.23 -2.39
N GLU A 167 -3.02 -8.68 -3.03
CA GLU A 167 -3.53 -10.04 -2.80
C GLU A 167 -2.56 -11.13 -3.27
N ALA A 168 -1.78 -10.86 -4.33
CA ALA A 168 -0.81 -11.81 -4.88
C ALA A 168 0.52 -11.85 -4.09
N GLY A 169 0.84 -10.80 -3.33
CA GLY A 169 2.09 -10.61 -2.58
C GLY A 169 2.16 -11.35 -1.24
N LYS A 170 1.66 -12.60 -1.16
CA LYS A 170 1.57 -13.40 0.08
C LYS A 170 2.16 -14.80 -0.10
N GLN A 171 3.27 -14.90 -0.82
CA GLN A 171 3.92 -16.16 -1.19
C GLN A 171 5.17 -16.39 -0.34
N PRO A 172 5.18 -17.36 0.60
CA PRO A 172 6.30 -17.55 1.54
C PRO A 172 7.65 -17.81 0.89
N GLU A 173 7.64 -18.52 -0.25
CA GLU A 173 8.85 -18.96 -0.95
C GLU A 173 9.29 -18.00 -2.06
N MET A 174 8.61 -16.86 -2.21
CA MET A 174 8.96 -15.90 -3.26
C MET A 174 10.15 -15.05 -2.82
N GLU A 175 11.28 -15.22 -3.51
CA GLU A 175 12.44 -14.33 -3.38
C GLU A 175 12.18 -13.01 -4.12
N THR A 176 12.57 -11.89 -3.50
CA THR A 176 12.45 -10.54 -4.05
C THR A 176 13.77 -9.79 -3.90
N PRO A 177 14.05 -8.80 -4.77
CA PRO A 177 15.06 -7.81 -4.45
C PRO A 177 14.64 -7.01 -3.20
N ASP A 178 15.58 -6.33 -2.57
CA ASP A 178 15.31 -5.42 -1.46
C ASP A 178 14.75 -4.07 -1.95
N PHE A 179 14.40 -3.18 -1.01
CA PHE A 179 13.91 -1.84 -1.31
C PHE A 179 14.85 -1.04 -2.22
N TRP A 180 16.18 -1.21 -2.05
CA TRP A 180 17.17 -0.43 -2.78
C TRP A 180 17.21 -0.72 -4.27
N HIS A 181 16.73 -1.87 -4.71
CA HIS A 181 16.47 -2.15 -6.12
C HIS A 181 15.47 -1.16 -6.72
N PHE A 182 14.41 -0.84 -5.99
CA PHE A 182 13.35 0.07 -6.43
C PHE A 182 13.65 1.55 -6.15
N ALA A 183 14.57 1.86 -5.22
CA ALA A 183 14.88 3.22 -4.78
C ALA A 183 15.19 4.21 -5.93
N PRO A 184 15.94 3.84 -7.00
CA PRO A 184 16.13 4.75 -8.14
C PRO A 184 14.85 5.11 -8.87
N MET A 185 13.88 4.19 -8.94
CA MET A 185 12.55 4.43 -9.52
C MET A 185 11.72 5.35 -8.64
N VAL A 186 11.71 5.09 -7.34
CA VAL A 186 11.04 5.95 -6.34
C VAL A 186 11.57 7.38 -6.43
N GLN A 187 12.90 7.56 -6.48
CA GLN A 187 13.52 8.90 -6.58
C GLN A 187 13.13 9.62 -7.88
N ARG A 188 13.11 8.91 -9.02
CA ARG A 188 12.66 9.51 -10.29
C ARG A 188 11.23 10.04 -10.23
N ILE A 189 10.33 9.31 -9.56
CA ILE A 189 8.93 9.75 -9.41
C ILE A 189 8.85 11.00 -8.52
N VAL A 190 9.54 11.00 -7.37
CA VAL A 190 9.62 12.16 -6.47
C VAL A 190 10.16 13.38 -7.22
N ASP A 191 11.24 13.20 -7.98
CA ASP A 191 11.87 14.28 -8.73
C ASP A 191 10.96 14.88 -9.78
N LYS A 192 10.25 14.04 -10.56
CA LYS A 192 9.31 14.47 -11.57
C LYS A 192 8.13 15.23 -10.98
N HIS A 193 7.58 14.74 -9.85
CA HIS A 193 6.44 15.36 -9.19
C HIS A 193 6.77 16.77 -8.71
N LEU A 194 7.87 16.93 -7.96
CA LEU A 194 8.24 18.22 -7.39
C LEU A 194 8.71 19.25 -8.42
N ILE A 195 9.17 18.82 -9.61
CA ILE A 195 9.46 19.74 -10.73
C ILE A 195 8.15 20.24 -11.40
N ALA A 196 7.12 19.42 -11.41
CA ALA A 196 5.85 19.78 -12.04
C ALA A 196 5.02 20.79 -11.20
N GLU A 197 5.34 20.94 -9.90
CA GLU A 197 4.70 21.90 -9.00
C GLU A 197 5.39 23.29 -8.96
N LEU A 198 6.54 23.46 -9.65
CA LEU A 198 7.27 24.72 -9.78
C LEU A 198 6.85 25.47 -11.05
#